data_861e2d4901f63222ad442cf1deaa85c8
#
_entry.id   861e2d4901f63222ad442cf1deaa85c8
#
_cell.length_a   1.000
_cell.length_b   1.000
_cell.length_c   1.000
_cell.angle_alpha   90.00
_cell.angle_beta   90.00
_cell.angle_gamma   90.00
#
_symmetry.space_group_name_H-M   'P 1'
#
loop_
_entity.id
_entity.type
_entity.pdbx_description
1 polymer ?
#
loop_
_entity_poly.entity_id
_entity_poly.type
_entity_poly.pdbx_seq_one_letter_code
_entity_poly.pdbx_strand_id
1 'polypeptide(L)'
;MSLSIPGFVRTAVDGGPGAVRAAARLMSRLADEPHRLPEVYQAAAGMDATAAARLTLPRLLVGITGAPGSGKSTLTDALVKEYRQRDPKRRIGVVAVDPSSPFTGGAVLGDRVRMMRHATDPNVFVRSLASRGHLGGLALGVKGVIRVMGLVGCEVVFVETVGVGQSEVEVAGVADLVMIVLAPGQGDSIQLLKAGLMEIGDLFVVNKADRPDAERLHGELLAMLRTAREDETGHHGTPLEEDAPGDLAPWLSRRPGTLIDPRTYLVSGEQGLGVPALVDELETLEAEFAPRWQADRQASVDRDVRDAVLEEAARRLRDALDGDRSRDSLMDAVLAGDVSVEHAAARLLRDAAAQTR
;
A
#
# COMPACT_ATOMS: atom_id res chain seq x y z
N MET A 1 -15.02 19.11 21.65
CA MET A 1 -14.75 17.77 22.20
C MET A 1 -14.16 16.89 21.10
N SER A 2 -12.96 16.36 21.29
CA SER A 2 -12.38 15.40 20.35
C SER A 2 -13.11 14.07 20.52
N LEU A 3 -13.75 13.55 19.47
CA LEU A 3 -14.38 12.24 19.51
C LEU A 3 -13.31 11.15 19.77
N SER A 4 -13.66 10.15 20.57
CA SER A 4 -12.88 8.91 20.73
C SER A 4 -12.95 8.04 19.47
N ILE A 5 -12.08 7.05 19.33
CA ILE A 5 -12.16 6.07 18.21
C ILE A 5 -13.56 5.47 18.07
N PRO A 6 -14.23 4.97 19.14
CA PRO A 6 -15.60 4.48 19.04
C PRO A 6 -16.59 5.53 18.50
N GLY A 7 -16.42 6.80 18.88
CA GLY A 7 -17.26 7.88 18.37
C GLY A 7 -17.06 8.14 16.87
N PHE A 8 -15.82 8.07 16.38
CA PHE A 8 -15.53 8.20 14.95
C PHE A 8 -16.06 7.01 14.16
N VAL A 9 -15.89 5.78 14.66
CA VAL A 9 -16.40 4.55 14.01
C VAL A 9 -17.92 4.64 13.85
N ARG A 10 -18.64 4.97 14.93
CA ARG A 10 -20.10 5.12 14.88
C ARG A 10 -20.53 6.16 13.84
N THR A 11 -19.95 7.36 13.89
CA THR A 11 -20.30 8.43 12.95
C THR A 11 -19.98 8.05 11.50
N ALA A 12 -18.89 7.34 11.25
CA ALA A 12 -18.48 6.90 9.90
C ALA A 12 -19.43 5.83 9.33
N VAL A 13 -19.89 4.91 10.17
CA VAL A 13 -20.78 3.79 9.79
C VAL A 13 -22.23 4.27 9.57
N ASP A 14 -22.73 5.16 10.43
CA ASP A 14 -24.11 5.67 10.37
C ASP A 14 -24.39 6.47 9.08
N GLY A 15 -23.35 6.94 8.38
CA GLY A 15 -23.50 7.53 7.04
C GLY A 15 -24.15 8.92 6.99
N GLY A 16 -24.34 9.57 8.13
CA GLY A 16 -24.96 10.88 8.23
C GLY A 16 -24.01 12.08 7.96
N PRO A 17 -24.48 13.31 8.19
CA PRO A 17 -23.65 14.50 8.10
C PRO A 17 -22.42 14.37 9.01
N GLY A 18 -21.22 14.36 8.41
CA GLY A 18 -19.97 14.20 9.16
C GLY A 18 -19.30 12.83 9.02
N ALA A 19 -19.93 11.82 8.41
CA ALA A 19 -19.38 10.48 8.20
C ALA A 19 -18.04 10.51 7.46
N VAL A 20 -17.94 11.24 6.35
CA VAL A 20 -16.69 11.42 5.58
C VAL A 20 -15.59 12.04 6.44
N ARG A 21 -15.94 13.05 7.24
CA ARG A 21 -14.98 13.70 8.15
C ARG A 21 -14.54 12.77 9.28
N ALA A 22 -15.45 11.97 9.82
CA ALA A 22 -15.15 10.99 10.86
C ALA A 22 -14.22 9.90 10.31
N ALA A 23 -14.51 9.36 9.12
CA ALA A 23 -13.65 8.43 8.42
C ALA A 23 -12.25 9.01 8.15
N ALA A 24 -12.16 10.24 7.64
CA ALA A 24 -10.90 10.90 7.38
C ALA A 24 -10.04 11.07 8.66
N ARG A 25 -10.67 11.40 9.80
CA ARG A 25 -9.97 11.49 11.09
C ARG A 25 -9.54 10.13 11.62
N LEU A 26 -10.37 9.09 11.42
CA LEU A 26 -10.04 7.73 11.79
C LEU A 26 -8.84 7.21 10.99
N MET A 27 -8.84 7.43 9.68
CA MET A 27 -7.70 7.12 8.80
C MET A 27 -6.44 7.85 9.24
N SER A 28 -6.52 9.13 9.63
CA SER A 28 -5.38 9.90 10.16
C SER A 28 -4.81 9.25 11.41
N ARG A 29 -5.70 8.87 12.35
CA ARG A 29 -5.29 8.20 13.59
C ARG A 29 -4.56 6.90 13.33
N LEU A 30 -5.10 6.05 12.45
CA LEU A 30 -4.50 4.76 12.15
C LEU A 30 -3.21 4.88 11.32
N ALA A 31 -3.07 5.94 10.52
CA ALA A 31 -1.82 6.24 9.86
C ALA A 31 -0.69 6.59 10.85
N ASP A 32 -1.03 7.33 11.91
CA ASP A 32 -0.09 7.75 12.95
C ASP A 32 0.09 6.70 14.06
N GLU A 33 -0.99 5.98 14.40
CA GLU A 33 -1.08 5.04 15.51
C GLU A 33 -1.68 3.70 15.02
N PRO A 34 -1.01 2.92 14.14
CA PRO A 34 -1.58 1.70 13.53
C PRO A 34 -1.92 0.62 14.57
N HIS A 35 -1.23 0.59 15.71
CA HIS A 35 -1.51 -0.31 16.84
C HIS A 35 -2.91 -0.14 17.42
N ARG A 36 -3.61 0.96 17.12
CA ARG A 36 -4.99 1.22 17.57
C ARG A 36 -6.08 0.62 16.68
N LEU A 37 -5.71 -0.07 15.61
CA LEU A 37 -6.67 -0.78 14.77
C LEU A 37 -7.60 -1.74 15.56
N PRO A 38 -7.15 -2.48 16.59
CA PRO A 38 -8.03 -3.29 17.42
C PRO A 38 -9.18 -2.52 18.08
N GLU A 39 -8.98 -1.25 18.46
CA GLU A 39 -10.04 -0.41 19.03
C GLU A 39 -11.16 -0.14 18.00
N VAL A 40 -10.79 -0.03 16.72
CA VAL A 40 -11.74 0.14 15.61
C VAL A 40 -12.60 -1.12 15.45
N TYR A 41 -11.95 -2.31 15.49
CA TYR A 41 -12.66 -3.59 15.42
C TYR A 41 -13.62 -3.79 16.59
N GLN A 42 -13.18 -3.49 17.81
CA GLN A 42 -14.02 -3.58 19.01
C GLN A 42 -15.21 -2.62 18.92
N ALA A 43 -14.98 -1.38 18.48
CA ALA A 43 -16.05 -0.40 18.32
C ALA A 43 -17.07 -0.82 17.27
N ALA A 44 -16.63 -1.35 16.14
CA ALA A 44 -17.51 -1.82 15.06
C ALA A 44 -18.29 -3.07 15.49
N ALA A 45 -17.65 -4.03 16.15
CA ALA A 45 -18.31 -5.23 16.67
C ALA A 45 -19.36 -4.90 17.74
N GLY A 46 -19.15 -3.84 18.52
CA GLY A 46 -20.11 -3.34 19.51
C GLY A 46 -21.35 -2.65 18.90
N MET A 47 -21.34 -2.34 17.59
CA MET A 47 -22.51 -1.77 16.90
C MET A 47 -23.46 -2.86 16.42
N ASP A 48 -23.00 -3.65 15.47
CA ASP A 48 -23.67 -4.84 14.96
C ASP A 48 -22.66 -5.75 14.19
N ALA A 49 -23.04 -7.00 13.91
CA ALA A 49 -22.21 -7.93 13.15
C ALA A 49 -21.93 -7.44 11.72
N THR A 50 -22.83 -6.65 11.14
CA THR A 50 -22.68 -6.10 9.77
C THR A 50 -21.59 -5.02 9.75
N ALA A 51 -21.51 -4.17 10.78
CA ALA A 51 -20.46 -3.15 10.89
C ALA A 51 -19.07 -3.79 11.04
N ALA A 52 -18.95 -4.85 11.84
CA ALA A 52 -17.71 -5.61 11.97
C ALA A 52 -17.31 -6.29 10.65
N ALA A 53 -18.30 -6.86 9.93
CA ALA A 53 -18.06 -7.47 8.62
C ALA A 53 -17.60 -6.46 7.56
N ARG A 54 -17.98 -5.18 7.67
CA ARG A 54 -17.50 -4.11 6.77
C ARG A 54 -16.03 -3.73 6.98
N LEU A 55 -15.40 -4.13 8.07
CA LEU A 55 -13.94 -4.00 8.25
C LEU A 55 -13.16 -5.01 7.39
N THR A 56 -13.82 -5.70 6.50
CA THR A 56 -13.18 -6.51 5.46
C THR A 56 -12.39 -5.62 4.50
N LEU A 57 -11.46 -6.21 3.76
CA LEU A 57 -10.79 -5.51 2.68
C LEU A 57 -11.80 -5.16 1.57
N PRO A 58 -11.58 -4.08 0.82
CA PRO A 58 -12.32 -3.77 -0.39
C PRO A 58 -12.40 -4.99 -1.34
N ARG A 59 -13.38 -5.00 -2.23
CA ARG A 59 -13.51 -6.09 -3.21
C ARG A 59 -12.30 -6.18 -4.13
N LEU A 60 -11.78 -5.02 -4.56
CA LEU A 60 -10.60 -4.88 -5.40
C LEU A 60 -9.62 -3.88 -4.78
N LEU A 61 -8.37 -4.31 -4.61
CA LEU A 61 -7.28 -3.50 -4.13
C LEU A 61 -6.17 -3.47 -5.18
N VAL A 62 -6.02 -2.32 -5.86
CA VAL A 62 -5.06 -2.13 -6.96
C VAL A 62 -3.86 -1.33 -6.45
N GLY A 63 -2.68 -1.94 -6.49
CA GLY A 63 -1.41 -1.24 -6.31
C GLY A 63 -0.99 -0.57 -7.62
N ILE A 64 -0.65 0.71 -7.58
CA ILE A 64 -0.18 1.46 -8.74
C ILE A 64 1.25 1.91 -8.48
N THR A 65 2.18 1.42 -9.27
CA THR A 65 3.61 1.73 -9.17
C THR A 65 4.22 2.07 -10.53
N GLY A 66 5.47 2.48 -10.56
CA GLY A 66 6.20 2.86 -11.77
C GLY A 66 7.03 4.13 -11.58
N ALA A 67 7.82 4.50 -12.58
CA ALA A 67 8.76 5.62 -12.52
C ALA A 67 8.13 6.95 -12.08
N PRO A 68 8.87 7.82 -11.39
CA PRO A 68 8.45 9.20 -11.15
C PRO A 68 8.11 9.89 -12.47
N GLY A 69 6.99 10.64 -12.52
CA GLY A 69 6.57 11.33 -13.74
C GLY A 69 5.92 10.45 -14.81
N SER A 70 5.71 9.13 -14.59
CA SER A 70 4.95 8.27 -15.53
C SER A 70 3.46 8.63 -15.61
N GLY A 71 2.97 9.45 -14.68
CA GLY A 71 1.58 9.93 -14.67
C GLY A 71 0.64 9.03 -13.87
N LYS A 72 1.15 8.29 -12.87
CA LYS A 72 0.36 7.45 -11.96
C LYS A 72 -0.84 8.18 -11.40
N SER A 73 -0.63 9.32 -10.74
CA SER A 73 -1.70 10.10 -10.11
C SER A 73 -2.73 10.62 -11.13
N THR A 74 -2.29 10.97 -12.34
CA THR A 74 -3.20 11.39 -13.42
C THR A 74 -4.03 10.20 -13.92
N LEU A 75 -3.42 9.03 -14.02
CA LEU A 75 -4.11 7.80 -14.39
C LEU A 75 -5.09 7.38 -13.28
N THR A 76 -4.68 7.43 -12.01
CA THR A 76 -5.54 7.15 -10.86
C THR A 76 -6.77 8.07 -10.84
N ASP A 77 -6.58 9.38 -11.07
CA ASP A 77 -7.68 10.36 -11.19
C ASP A 77 -8.64 9.99 -12.34
N ALA A 78 -8.11 9.57 -13.49
CA ALA A 78 -8.91 9.15 -14.64
C ALA A 78 -9.69 7.85 -14.35
N LEU A 79 -9.07 6.86 -13.69
CA LEU A 79 -9.74 5.63 -13.27
C LEU A 79 -10.86 5.92 -12.28
N VAL A 80 -10.61 6.73 -11.25
CA VAL A 80 -11.64 7.15 -10.29
C VAL A 80 -12.81 7.82 -11.01
N LYS A 81 -12.52 8.74 -11.94
CA LYS A 81 -13.54 9.43 -12.73
C LYS A 81 -14.38 8.43 -13.54
N GLU A 82 -13.75 7.49 -14.22
CA GLU A 82 -14.44 6.48 -15.03
C GLU A 82 -15.35 5.59 -14.18
N TYR A 83 -14.86 5.06 -13.05
CA TYR A 83 -15.67 4.28 -12.12
C TYR A 83 -16.87 5.09 -11.59
N ARG A 84 -16.67 6.37 -11.26
CA ARG A 84 -17.75 7.25 -10.78
C ARG A 84 -18.77 7.60 -11.83
N GLN A 85 -18.35 7.65 -13.12
CA GLN A 85 -19.26 7.85 -14.26
C GLN A 85 -20.13 6.62 -14.52
N ARG A 86 -19.56 5.41 -14.38
CA ARG A 86 -20.28 4.15 -14.56
C ARG A 86 -21.29 3.88 -13.45
N ASP A 87 -20.88 4.11 -12.21
CA ASP A 87 -21.73 3.96 -11.04
C ASP A 87 -21.55 5.09 -10.04
N PRO A 88 -22.45 6.09 -10.05
CA PRO A 88 -22.43 7.20 -9.11
C PRO A 88 -22.63 6.81 -7.63
N LYS A 89 -23.02 5.57 -7.34
CA LYS A 89 -23.17 5.07 -5.96
C LYS A 89 -21.91 4.35 -5.45
N ARG A 90 -21.08 3.84 -6.35
CA ARG A 90 -19.86 3.10 -6.01
C ARG A 90 -18.89 3.98 -5.22
N ARG A 91 -18.45 3.50 -4.08
CA ARG A 91 -17.45 4.21 -3.25
C ARG A 91 -16.06 3.75 -3.60
N ILE A 92 -15.15 4.72 -3.77
CA ILE A 92 -13.78 4.48 -4.18
C ILE A 92 -12.83 5.11 -3.16
N GLY A 93 -11.77 4.37 -2.84
CA GLY A 93 -10.67 4.83 -2.02
C GLY A 93 -9.41 5.08 -2.85
N VAL A 94 -8.61 6.06 -2.45
CA VAL A 94 -7.26 6.29 -2.97
C VAL A 94 -6.33 6.51 -1.79
N VAL A 95 -5.28 5.71 -1.73
CA VAL A 95 -4.19 5.85 -0.76
C VAL A 95 -2.93 6.22 -1.54
N ALA A 96 -2.47 7.46 -1.39
CA ALA A 96 -1.20 7.90 -1.95
C ALA A 96 -0.11 7.74 -0.90
N VAL A 97 0.92 6.97 -1.22
CA VAL A 97 2.07 6.72 -0.35
C VAL A 97 3.25 7.56 -0.82
N ASP A 98 3.51 8.65 -0.12
CA ASP A 98 4.56 9.61 -0.44
C ASP A 98 5.82 9.38 0.39
N PRO A 99 7.03 9.67 -0.14
CA PRO A 99 8.22 9.71 0.70
C PRO A 99 8.05 10.76 1.80
N SER A 100 8.56 10.44 2.98
CA SER A 100 8.53 11.37 4.11
C SER A 100 9.36 12.61 3.79
N SER A 101 8.80 13.80 4.05
CA SER A 101 9.58 15.03 4.03
C SER A 101 10.68 14.97 5.10
N PRO A 102 11.96 15.15 4.76
CA PRO A 102 13.05 15.15 5.75
C PRO A 102 12.93 16.30 6.75
N PHE A 103 12.11 17.33 6.45
CA PHE A 103 11.95 18.50 7.30
C PHE A 103 10.73 18.43 8.22
N THR A 104 9.65 17.81 7.78
CA THR A 104 8.37 17.81 8.53
C THR A 104 7.92 16.41 8.96
N GLY A 105 8.57 15.36 8.47
CA GLY A 105 8.16 13.96 8.70
C GLY A 105 6.77 13.60 8.12
N GLY A 106 6.10 14.55 7.46
CA GLY A 106 4.80 14.36 6.82
C GLY A 106 4.90 14.08 5.32
N ALA A 107 3.80 13.64 4.69
CA ALA A 107 3.73 13.45 3.23
C ALA A 107 3.95 14.78 2.49
N VAL A 108 4.65 14.74 1.37
CA VAL A 108 4.89 15.91 0.53
C VAL A 108 3.58 16.33 -0.15
N LEU A 109 3.22 17.61 -0.06
CA LEU A 109 1.92 18.17 -0.46
C LEU A 109 1.54 18.03 -1.95
N GLY A 110 2.45 17.54 -2.81
CA GLY A 110 2.27 17.58 -4.27
C GLY A 110 1.08 16.78 -4.81
N ASP A 111 0.76 15.63 -4.23
CA ASP A 111 -0.27 14.73 -4.76
C ASP A 111 -1.68 15.07 -4.29
N ARG A 112 -1.83 15.74 -3.15
CA ARG A 112 -3.15 16.25 -2.71
C ARG A 112 -3.78 17.22 -3.70
N VAL A 113 -2.96 18.04 -4.38
CA VAL A 113 -3.45 19.04 -5.32
C VAL A 113 -4.03 18.39 -6.58
N ARG A 114 -3.48 17.25 -7.00
CA ARG A 114 -3.91 16.57 -8.23
C ARG A 114 -5.26 15.86 -8.07
N MET A 115 -5.57 15.36 -6.86
CA MET A 115 -6.83 14.68 -6.54
C MET A 115 -7.93 15.62 -6.01
N MET A 116 -7.71 16.94 -6.03
CA MET A 116 -8.71 17.92 -5.54
C MET A 116 -10.02 17.92 -6.33
N ARG A 117 -10.04 17.40 -7.56
CA ARG A 117 -11.28 17.29 -8.35
C ARG A 117 -12.33 16.41 -7.68
N HIS A 118 -11.90 15.40 -6.91
CA HIS A 118 -12.78 14.48 -6.20
C HIS A 118 -13.06 14.88 -4.74
N ALA A 119 -12.46 16.01 -4.27
CA ALA A 119 -12.58 16.43 -2.87
C ALA A 119 -14.02 16.74 -2.42
N THR A 120 -14.90 17.03 -3.37
CA THR A 120 -16.33 17.31 -3.13
C THR A 120 -17.23 16.10 -3.37
N ASP A 121 -16.72 15.00 -3.92
CA ASP A 121 -17.48 13.77 -4.11
C ASP A 121 -17.57 12.98 -2.79
N PRO A 122 -18.76 12.82 -2.19
CA PRO A 122 -18.93 12.12 -0.92
C PRO A 122 -18.62 10.61 -1.01
N ASN A 123 -18.49 10.06 -2.21
CA ASN A 123 -18.20 8.66 -2.47
C ASN A 123 -16.73 8.41 -2.88
N VAL A 124 -15.88 9.43 -2.82
CA VAL A 124 -14.43 9.28 -3.06
C VAL A 124 -13.64 9.65 -1.81
N PHE A 125 -12.84 8.71 -1.33
CA PHE A 125 -12.02 8.86 -0.13
C PHE A 125 -10.55 8.89 -0.51
N VAL A 126 -9.88 10.03 -0.33
CA VAL A 126 -8.46 10.18 -0.65
C VAL A 126 -7.65 10.36 0.62
N ARG A 127 -6.56 9.60 0.75
CA ARG A 127 -5.63 9.69 1.86
C ARG A 127 -4.18 9.63 1.41
N SER A 128 -3.38 10.62 1.77
CA SER A 128 -1.91 10.56 1.62
C SER A 128 -1.28 10.08 2.92
N LEU A 129 -0.32 9.17 2.80
CA LEU A 129 0.48 8.61 3.88
C LEU A 129 1.95 8.90 3.60
N ALA A 130 2.71 9.21 4.65
CA ALA A 130 4.15 9.34 4.55
C ALA A 130 4.82 7.98 4.76
N SER A 131 5.77 7.61 3.89
CA SER A 131 6.62 6.44 4.10
C SER A 131 7.64 6.76 5.18
N ARG A 132 7.38 6.39 6.43
CA ARG A 132 8.22 6.78 7.58
C ARG A 132 9.47 5.92 7.76
N GLY A 133 10.06 5.34 6.72
CA GLY A 133 11.39 4.70 6.77
C GLY A 133 11.59 3.58 7.82
N HIS A 134 10.55 3.08 8.44
CA HIS A 134 10.62 2.02 9.44
C HIS A 134 10.26 0.67 8.80
N LEU A 135 11.10 -0.32 8.99
CA LEU A 135 10.85 -1.71 8.62
C LEU A 135 9.43 -2.14 9.10
N GLY A 136 8.52 -2.37 8.16
CA GLY A 136 7.15 -2.84 8.44
C GLY A 136 6.09 -1.78 8.78
N GLY A 137 6.46 -0.56 9.20
CA GLY A 137 5.51 0.45 9.69
C GLY A 137 4.58 1.04 8.63
N LEU A 138 5.05 1.17 7.38
CA LEU A 138 4.23 1.66 6.28
C LEU A 138 3.09 0.69 5.95
N ALA A 139 3.41 -0.62 5.88
CA ALA A 139 2.44 -1.65 5.56
C ALA A 139 1.27 -1.68 6.56
N LEU A 140 1.53 -1.51 7.87
CA LEU A 140 0.48 -1.50 8.90
C LEU A 140 -0.39 -0.24 8.82
N GLY A 141 0.19 0.93 8.63
CA GLY A 141 -0.56 2.18 8.48
C GLY A 141 -1.45 2.17 7.23
N VAL A 142 -0.93 1.67 6.10
CA VAL A 142 -1.69 1.49 4.86
C VAL A 142 -2.82 0.48 5.07
N LYS A 143 -2.55 -0.69 5.68
CA LYS A 143 -3.58 -1.69 5.98
C LYS A 143 -4.69 -1.12 6.88
N GLY A 144 -4.33 -0.36 7.92
CA GLY A 144 -5.31 0.31 8.79
C GLY A 144 -6.22 1.27 8.03
N VAL A 145 -5.66 2.09 7.14
CA VAL A 145 -6.43 3.02 6.30
C VAL A 145 -7.35 2.27 5.33
N ILE A 146 -6.86 1.21 4.67
CA ILE A 146 -7.66 0.38 3.77
C ILE A 146 -8.84 -0.27 4.52
N ARG A 147 -8.63 -0.75 5.76
CA ARG A 147 -9.72 -1.29 6.59
C ARG A 147 -10.80 -0.25 6.87
N VAL A 148 -10.41 0.99 7.17
CA VAL A 148 -11.39 2.08 7.34
C VAL A 148 -12.12 2.40 6.03
N MET A 149 -11.45 2.36 4.88
CA MET A 149 -12.09 2.50 3.57
C MET A 149 -13.12 1.40 3.33
N GLY A 150 -12.81 0.15 3.68
CA GLY A 150 -13.79 -0.95 3.68
C GLY A 150 -14.97 -0.68 4.62
N LEU A 151 -14.70 -0.20 5.85
CA LEU A 151 -15.74 0.13 6.84
C LEU A 151 -16.75 1.16 6.30
N VAL A 152 -16.28 2.16 5.57
CA VAL A 152 -17.15 3.15 4.92
C VAL A 152 -17.71 2.69 3.57
N GLY A 153 -17.44 1.44 3.17
CA GLY A 153 -18.02 0.79 2.01
C GLY A 153 -17.33 1.10 0.68
N CYS A 154 -16.03 1.45 0.69
CA CYS A 154 -15.26 1.50 -0.55
C CYS A 154 -15.14 0.10 -1.14
N GLU A 155 -15.55 -0.06 -2.40
CA GLU A 155 -15.50 -1.33 -3.13
C GLU A 155 -14.15 -1.50 -3.84
N VAL A 156 -13.63 -0.43 -4.41
CA VAL A 156 -12.34 -0.37 -5.09
C VAL A 156 -11.43 0.60 -4.35
N VAL A 157 -10.19 0.17 -4.10
CA VAL A 157 -9.16 1.05 -3.51
C VAL A 157 -7.90 0.99 -4.36
N PHE A 158 -7.42 2.17 -4.75
CA PHE A 158 -6.13 2.34 -5.40
C PHE A 158 -5.08 2.72 -4.37
N VAL A 159 -3.95 2.01 -4.36
CA VAL A 159 -2.79 2.34 -3.52
C VAL A 159 -1.66 2.76 -4.44
N GLU A 160 -1.37 4.05 -4.47
CA GLU A 160 -0.37 4.65 -5.34
C GLU A 160 0.94 4.89 -4.60
N THR A 161 2.08 4.50 -5.20
CA THR A 161 3.42 4.83 -4.70
C THR A 161 4.06 5.95 -5.51
N VAL A 162 4.99 6.69 -4.90
CA VAL A 162 5.68 7.80 -5.58
C VAL A 162 6.83 7.34 -6.49
N GLY A 163 7.16 6.05 -6.52
CA GLY A 163 8.10 5.50 -7.51
C GLY A 163 9.57 5.71 -7.18
N VAL A 164 9.96 5.57 -5.91
CA VAL A 164 11.36 5.64 -5.47
C VAL A 164 11.68 4.51 -4.47
N GLY A 165 11.99 3.32 -4.96
CA GLY A 165 12.61 2.27 -4.16
C GLY A 165 11.67 1.30 -3.42
N GLN A 166 11.94 0.96 -2.17
CA GLN A 166 11.30 -0.12 -1.41
C GLN A 166 9.77 -0.04 -1.28
N SER A 167 9.18 1.15 -1.34
CA SER A 167 7.71 1.33 -1.26
C SER A 167 6.95 0.66 -2.42
N GLU A 168 7.62 0.40 -3.55
CA GLU A 168 7.03 -0.27 -4.72
C GLU A 168 6.74 -1.74 -4.42
N VAL A 169 7.65 -2.40 -3.73
CA VAL A 169 7.50 -3.80 -3.32
C VAL A 169 6.51 -3.94 -2.17
N GLU A 170 6.50 -2.99 -1.22
CA GLU A 170 5.56 -3.00 -0.09
C GLU A 170 4.09 -2.91 -0.56
N VAL A 171 3.82 -2.11 -1.61
CA VAL A 171 2.48 -2.02 -2.20
C VAL A 171 2.06 -3.34 -2.83
N ALA A 172 2.98 -4.06 -3.49
CA ALA A 172 2.71 -5.38 -4.01
C ALA A 172 2.27 -6.37 -2.92
N GLY A 173 2.82 -6.25 -1.71
CA GLY A 173 2.45 -7.08 -0.56
C GLY A 173 1.06 -6.80 0.04
N VAL A 174 0.43 -5.70 -0.34
CA VAL A 174 -0.89 -5.28 0.19
C VAL A 174 -1.98 -5.42 -0.86
N ALA A 175 -1.65 -5.23 -2.15
CA ALA A 175 -2.60 -5.19 -3.26
C ALA A 175 -3.01 -6.61 -3.73
N ASP A 176 -4.22 -6.73 -4.27
CA ASP A 176 -4.67 -7.93 -4.98
C ASP A 176 -4.06 -8.01 -6.38
N LEU A 177 -3.85 -6.84 -6.99
CA LEU A 177 -3.37 -6.65 -8.34
C LEU A 177 -2.41 -5.47 -8.38
N VAL A 178 -1.26 -5.64 -9.03
CA VAL A 178 -0.27 -4.58 -9.22
C VAL A 178 -0.25 -4.11 -10.66
N MET A 179 -0.49 -2.82 -10.83
CA MET A 179 -0.44 -2.09 -12.09
C MET A 179 0.89 -1.31 -12.18
N ILE A 180 1.70 -1.64 -13.17
CA ILE A 180 2.96 -0.94 -13.45
C ILE A 180 2.75 0.09 -14.54
N VAL A 181 2.96 1.37 -14.21
CA VAL A 181 2.74 2.49 -15.12
C VAL A 181 4.06 2.99 -15.70
N LEU A 182 4.16 2.92 -17.02
CA LEU A 182 5.28 3.37 -17.81
C LEU A 182 4.89 4.60 -18.63
N ALA A 183 5.86 5.41 -19.05
CA ALA A 183 5.61 6.53 -19.95
C ALA A 183 6.78 6.73 -20.92
N PRO A 184 6.51 7.17 -22.17
CA PRO A 184 7.56 7.44 -23.14
C PRO A 184 8.47 8.60 -22.70
N GLY A 185 9.73 8.55 -23.14
CA GLY A 185 10.73 9.58 -22.83
C GLY A 185 11.38 9.46 -21.44
N GLN A 186 11.15 8.37 -20.73
CA GLN A 186 11.80 8.07 -19.45
C GLN A 186 12.74 6.86 -19.65
N GLY A 187 14.03 7.12 -19.82
CA GLY A 187 15.05 6.07 -19.99
C GLY A 187 15.10 5.07 -18.82
N ASP A 188 14.70 5.54 -17.61
CA ASP A 188 14.65 4.73 -16.40
C ASP A 188 13.47 3.73 -16.38
N SER A 189 12.43 3.91 -17.20
CA SER A 189 11.25 3.03 -17.22
C SER A 189 11.60 1.59 -17.58
N ILE A 190 12.46 1.40 -18.58
CA ILE A 190 12.92 0.05 -19.01
C ILE A 190 13.92 -0.53 -18.00
N GLN A 191 14.74 0.31 -17.34
CA GLN A 191 15.67 -0.15 -16.32
C GLN A 191 14.94 -0.60 -15.06
N LEU A 192 13.87 0.07 -14.66
CA LEU A 192 13.02 -0.32 -13.53
C LEU A 192 12.31 -1.67 -13.78
N LEU A 193 11.90 -1.93 -15.03
CA LEU A 193 11.36 -3.25 -15.40
C LEU A 193 12.40 -4.37 -15.21
N LYS A 194 13.66 -4.11 -15.57
CA LYS A 194 14.77 -5.06 -15.36
C LYS A 194 15.17 -5.22 -13.89
N ALA A 195 14.81 -4.28 -13.02
CA ALA A 195 15.14 -4.27 -11.60
C ALA A 195 14.09 -5.00 -10.73
N GLY A 196 13.34 -5.96 -11.28
CA GLY A 196 12.40 -6.81 -10.53
C GLY A 196 10.94 -6.36 -10.54
N LEU A 197 10.60 -5.19 -11.13
CA LEU A 197 9.20 -4.78 -11.25
C LEU A 197 8.39 -5.67 -12.20
N MET A 198 9.03 -6.37 -13.13
CA MET A 198 8.36 -7.34 -14.00
C MET A 198 7.79 -8.53 -13.23
N GLU A 199 8.45 -8.92 -12.15
CA GLU A 199 8.08 -10.09 -11.36
C GLU A 199 6.86 -9.87 -10.45
N ILE A 200 6.57 -8.58 -10.14
CA ILE A 200 5.46 -8.19 -9.26
C ILE A 200 4.27 -7.62 -10.02
N GLY A 201 4.40 -7.33 -11.31
CA GLY A 201 3.38 -6.68 -12.13
C GLY A 201 2.36 -7.67 -12.69
N ASP A 202 1.07 -7.42 -12.47
CA ASP A 202 -0.05 -8.15 -13.10
C ASP A 202 -0.56 -7.42 -14.34
N LEU A 203 -0.52 -6.07 -14.33
CA LEU A 203 -0.91 -5.20 -15.45
C LEU A 203 0.22 -4.23 -15.76
N PHE A 204 0.47 -4.03 -17.05
CA PHE A 204 1.44 -3.06 -17.54
C PHE A 204 0.72 -1.99 -18.36
N VAL A 205 0.83 -0.75 -17.94
CA VAL A 205 0.13 0.37 -18.56
C VAL A 205 1.15 1.37 -19.11
N VAL A 206 1.22 1.49 -20.43
CA VAL A 206 1.96 2.57 -21.10
C VAL A 206 1.04 3.79 -21.13
N ASN A 207 1.29 4.72 -20.24
CA ASN A 207 0.55 5.98 -20.12
C ASN A 207 1.11 7.04 -21.08
N LYS A 208 0.38 8.15 -21.24
CA LYS A 208 0.69 9.22 -22.22
C LYS A 208 0.67 8.70 -23.66
N ALA A 209 -0.35 7.89 -24.00
CA ALA A 209 -0.57 7.37 -25.35
C ALA A 209 -0.76 8.43 -26.42
N ASP A 210 -1.00 9.66 -26.02
CA ASP A 210 -1.05 10.86 -26.87
C ASP A 210 0.34 11.28 -27.41
N ARG A 211 1.44 10.70 -26.88
CA ARG A 211 2.80 10.99 -27.33
C ARG A 211 3.25 10.02 -28.42
N PRO A 212 4.01 10.50 -29.42
CA PRO A 212 4.39 9.67 -30.58
C PRO A 212 5.24 8.44 -30.22
N ASP A 213 6.01 8.49 -29.14
CA ASP A 213 6.87 7.37 -28.71
C ASP A 213 6.15 6.31 -27.85
N ALA A 214 4.86 6.47 -27.57
CA ALA A 214 4.12 5.55 -26.69
C ALA A 214 3.95 4.15 -27.33
N GLU A 215 3.62 4.10 -28.63
CA GLU A 215 3.48 2.82 -29.35
C GLU A 215 4.82 2.06 -29.44
N ARG A 216 5.93 2.77 -29.63
CA ARG A 216 7.25 2.17 -29.64
C ARG A 216 7.58 1.55 -28.27
N LEU A 217 7.37 2.29 -27.17
CA LEU A 217 7.57 1.79 -25.81
C LEU A 217 6.69 0.57 -25.53
N HIS A 218 5.45 0.58 -25.98
CA HIS A 218 4.54 -0.55 -25.85
C HIS A 218 5.04 -1.79 -26.60
N GLY A 219 5.55 -1.61 -27.82
CA GLY A 219 6.19 -2.69 -28.59
C GLY A 219 7.44 -3.27 -27.89
N GLU A 220 8.30 -2.41 -27.33
CA GLU A 220 9.47 -2.82 -26.56
C GLU A 220 9.06 -3.60 -25.30
N LEU A 221 8.04 -3.14 -24.56
CA LEU A 221 7.48 -3.83 -23.41
C LEU A 221 6.96 -5.23 -23.77
N LEU A 222 6.16 -5.35 -24.84
CA LEU A 222 5.65 -6.63 -25.31
C LEU A 222 6.76 -7.62 -25.68
N ALA A 223 7.83 -7.14 -26.31
CA ALA A 223 8.98 -7.97 -26.63
C ALA A 223 9.68 -8.48 -25.37
N MET A 224 9.87 -7.62 -24.37
CA MET A 224 10.49 -8.01 -23.09
C MET A 224 9.66 -9.04 -22.33
N LEU A 225 8.34 -8.85 -22.25
CA LEU A 225 7.44 -9.78 -21.56
C LEU A 225 7.41 -11.16 -22.25
N ARG A 226 7.52 -11.22 -23.58
CA ARG A 226 7.63 -12.49 -24.33
C ARG A 226 8.94 -13.20 -24.02
N THR A 227 10.07 -12.49 -24.03
CA THR A 227 11.37 -13.07 -23.72
C THR A 227 11.42 -13.61 -22.28
N ALA A 228 10.90 -12.87 -21.30
CA ALA A 228 10.85 -13.34 -19.92
C ALA A 228 10.05 -14.65 -19.77
N ARG A 229 8.94 -14.81 -20.53
CA ARG A 229 8.16 -16.07 -20.54
C ARG A 229 8.89 -17.23 -21.17
N GLU A 230 9.66 -17.02 -22.23
CA GLU A 230 10.45 -18.06 -22.90
C GLU A 230 11.55 -18.58 -21.97
N ASP A 231 12.17 -17.71 -21.18
CA ASP A 231 13.17 -18.08 -20.17
C ASP A 231 12.57 -18.89 -19.02
N GLU A 232 11.38 -18.56 -18.53
CA GLU A 232 10.68 -19.33 -17.49
C GLU A 232 10.25 -20.73 -17.93
N THR A 233 9.88 -20.89 -19.20
CA THR A 233 9.48 -22.19 -19.74
C THR A 233 10.67 -23.08 -20.10
N GLY A 234 11.86 -22.52 -20.29
CA GLY A 234 13.11 -23.20 -20.62
C GLY A 234 13.91 -23.72 -19.43
N HIS A 235 13.68 -23.19 -18.23
CA HIS A 235 14.36 -23.63 -17.01
C HIS A 235 13.38 -24.30 -16.07
N HIS A 236 13.35 -25.63 -16.10
CA HIS A 236 12.78 -26.44 -15.01
C HIS A 236 13.61 -26.20 -13.75
N GLY A 237 13.08 -25.41 -12.84
CA GLY A 237 13.28 -25.56 -11.41
C GLY A 237 14.57 -25.02 -10.82
N THR A 238 14.52 -23.85 -10.34
CA THR A 238 14.93 -23.57 -8.94
C THR A 238 14.01 -22.43 -8.48
N PRO A 239 13.38 -22.52 -7.30
CA PRO A 239 12.66 -21.38 -6.77
C PRO A 239 13.63 -20.20 -6.61
N LEU A 240 13.27 -19.02 -7.07
CA LEU A 240 14.04 -17.78 -6.94
C LEU A 240 14.31 -17.37 -5.47
N GLU A 241 14.16 -18.29 -4.52
CA GLU A 241 14.34 -18.07 -3.10
C GLU A 241 15.80 -17.86 -2.67
N GLU A 242 16.79 -18.32 -3.47
CA GLU A 242 18.20 -18.28 -3.04
C GLU A 242 18.98 -17.03 -3.49
N ASP A 243 18.54 -16.31 -4.54
CA ASP A 243 19.29 -15.17 -5.10
C ASP A 243 18.58 -13.80 -5.00
N ALA A 244 17.37 -13.74 -4.43
CA ALA A 244 16.71 -12.45 -4.19
C ALA A 244 17.45 -11.70 -3.06
N PRO A 245 17.68 -10.38 -3.17
CA PRO A 245 18.17 -9.58 -2.04
C PRO A 245 17.34 -9.92 -0.80
N GLY A 246 17.99 -10.22 0.32
CA GLY A 246 17.41 -10.87 1.51
C GLY A 246 16.10 -10.28 2.05
N ASP A 247 15.77 -9.03 1.68
CA ASP A 247 14.53 -8.35 2.06
C ASP A 247 13.37 -8.53 1.05
N LEU A 248 13.63 -9.01 -0.17
CA LEU A 248 12.64 -9.20 -1.23
C LEU A 248 12.11 -10.64 -1.29
N ALA A 249 12.90 -11.62 -0.93
CA ALA A 249 12.53 -13.03 -0.97
C ALA A 249 11.21 -13.36 -0.24
N PRO A 250 10.90 -12.79 0.95
CA PRO A 250 9.62 -13.00 1.61
C PRO A 250 8.43 -12.40 0.85
N TRP A 251 8.65 -11.38 0.01
CA TRP A 251 7.60 -10.69 -0.74
C TRP A 251 7.30 -11.39 -2.06
N LEU A 252 8.31 -11.92 -2.75
CA LEU A 252 8.16 -12.69 -3.98
C LEU A 252 7.44 -14.02 -3.73
N SER A 253 7.75 -14.71 -2.62
CA SER A 253 7.05 -15.92 -2.21
C SER A 253 5.59 -15.69 -1.78
N ARG A 254 5.18 -14.42 -1.62
CA ARG A 254 3.82 -14.04 -1.18
C ARG A 254 2.77 -14.01 -2.29
N ARG A 255 3.19 -14.10 -3.55
CA ARG A 255 2.28 -14.09 -4.70
C ARG A 255 2.22 -15.46 -5.39
N PRO A 256 1.54 -16.44 -4.80
CA PRO A 256 1.19 -17.63 -5.57
C PRO A 256 0.20 -17.19 -6.66
N GLY A 257 0.74 -16.99 -7.85
CA GLY A 257 -0.05 -16.75 -9.05
C GLY A 257 -0.22 -15.30 -9.48
N THR A 258 0.89 -14.60 -9.67
CA THR A 258 0.98 -13.58 -10.71
C THR A 258 0.25 -14.08 -11.95
N LEU A 259 -0.56 -13.23 -12.56
CA LEU A 259 -1.26 -13.60 -13.79
C LEU A 259 -0.23 -14.18 -14.78
N ILE A 260 -0.48 -15.42 -15.21
CA ILE A 260 0.41 -16.16 -16.13
C ILE A 260 0.58 -15.40 -17.46
N ASP A 261 -0.27 -14.41 -17.73
CA ASP A 261 -0.25 -13.56 -18.93
C ASP A 261 -0.39 -12.08 -18.53
N PRO A 262 0.73 -11.37 -18.26
CA PRO A 262 0.67 -9.97 -17.92
C PRO A 262 0.06 -9.16 -19.06
N ARG A 263 -1.07 -8.49 -18.77
CA ARG A 263 -1.82 -7.72 -19.76
C ARG A 263 -1.23 -6.34 -19.91
N THR A 264 -1.16 -5.86 -21.14
CA THR A 264 -0.57 -4.55 -21.48
C THR A 264 -1.61 -3.62 -22.05
N TYR A 265 -1.60 -2.36 -21.61
CA TYR A 265 -2.55 -1.33 -22.03
C TYR A 265 -1.84 -0.05 -22.44
N LEU A 266 -2.33 0.56 -23.52
CA LEU A 266 -1.89 1.87 -24.00
C LEU A 266 -2.99 2.88 -23.62
N VAL A 267 -2.66 3.86 -22.76
CA VAL A 267 -3.66 4.80 -22.22
C VAL A 267 -3.12 6.23 -22.19
N SER A 268 -4.00 7.21 -22.21
CA SER A 268 -3.71 8.59 -21.81
C SER A 268 -4.64 8.97 -20.65
N GLY A 269 -4.10 8.98 -19.43
CA GLY A 269 -4.85 9.41 -18.24
C GLY A 269 -5.30 10.86 -18.35
N GLU A 270 -4.57 11.72 -19.05
CA GLU A 270 -4.92 13.13 -19.26
C GLU A 270 -6.11 13.28 -20.20
N GLN A 271 -6.13 12.54 -21.31
CA GLN A 271 -7.17 12.61 -22.34
C GLN A 271 -8.30 11.59 -22.13
N GLY A 272 -8.14 10.64 -21.21
CA GLY A 272 -9.10 9.56 -20.97
C GLY A 272 -9.07 8.45 -22.02
N LEU A 273 -8.11 8.46 -22.97
CA LEU A 273 -7.99 7.44 -24.01
C LEU A 273 -7.57 6.10 -23.39
N GLY A 274 -8.27 5.02 -23.74
CA GLY A 274 -7.99 3.66 -23.26
C GLY A 274 -8.39 3.42 -21.78
N VAL A 275 -8.78 4.46 -21.03
CA VAL A 275 -9.19 4.33 -19.62
C VAL A 275 -10.45 3.48 -19.45
N PRO A 276 -11.51 3.61 -20.28
CA PRO A 276 -12.67 2.73 -20.18
C PRO A 276 -12.31 1.25 -20.36
N ALA A 277 -11.47 0.91 -21.34
CA ALA A 277 -11.04 -0.47 -21.56
C ALA A 277 -10.19 -1.01 -20.39
N LEU A 278 -9.38 -0.18 -19.77
CA LEU A 278 -8.61 -0.54 -18.58
C LEU A 278 -9.54 -0.81 -17.39
N VAL A 279 -10.61 -0.05 -17.23
CA VAL A 279 -11.62 -0.30 -16.18
C VAL A 279 -12.41 -1.59 -16.47
N ASP A 280 -12.78 -1.87 -17.73
CA ASP A 280 -13.41 -3.14 -18.13
C ASP A 280 -12.52 -4.33 -17.74
N GLU A 281 -11.21 -4.19 -17.94
CA GLU A 281 -10.25 -5.22 -17.56
C GLU A 281 -10.18 -5.41 -16.04
N LEU A 282 -10.11 -4.32 -15.27
CA LEU A 282 -10.08 -4.40 -13.81
C LEU A 282 -11.35 -5.07 -13.26
N GLU A 283 -12.52 -4.77 -13.83
CA GLU A 283 -13.79 -5.40 -13.45
C GLU A 283 -13.84 -6.89 -13.87
N THR A 284 -13.26 -7.24 -15.01
CA THR A 284 -13.13 -8.63 -15.46
C THR A 284 -12.21 -9.43 -14.53
N LEU A 285 -11.06 -8.88 -14.21
CA LEU A 285 -10.11 -9.52 -13.26
C LEU A 285 -10.72 -9.66 -11.87
N GLU A 286 -11.45 -8.64 -11.39
CA GLU A 286 -12.18 -8.75 -10.13
C GLU A 286 -13.15 -9.92 -10.16
N ALA A 287 -13.96 -10.04 -11.20
CA ALA A 287 -14.97 -11.12 -11.32
C ALA A 287 -14.29 -12.51 -11.38
N GLU A 288 -13.17 -12.64 -12.08
CA GLU A 288 -12.45 -13.89 -12.27
C GLU A 288 -11.67 -14.33 -11.03
N PHE A 289 -10.95 -13.40 -10.39
CA PHE A 289 -9.95 -13.70 -9.35
C PHE A 289 -10.38 -13.38 -7.92
N ALA A 290 -11.54 -12.73 -7.68
CA ALA A 290 -11.98 -12.40 -6.33
C ALA A 290 -12.00 -13.58 -5.35
N PRO A 291 -12.44 -14.82 -5.71
CA PRO A 291 -12.40 -15.95 -4.81
C PRO A 291 -10.97 -16.35 -4.41
N ARG A 292 -10.03 -16.25 -5.35
CA ARG A 292 -8.61 -16.54 -5.12
C ARG A 292 -7.98 -15.49 -4.21
N TRP A 293 -8.17 -14.21 -4.51
CA TRP A 293 -7.68 -13.12 -3.67
C TRP A 293 -8.20 -13.22 -2.24
N GLN A 294 -9.44 -13.66 -2.06
CA GLN A 294 -10.00 -13.90 -0.73
C GLN A 294 -9.26 -15.05 -0.02
N ALA A 295 -8.95 -16.13 -0.72
CA ALA A 295 -8.16 -17.23 -0.16
C ALA A 295 -6.73 -16.81 0.19
N ASP A 296 -6.07 -16.04 -0.69
CA ASP A 296 -4.72 -15.52 -0.47
C ASP A 296 -4.69 -14.56 0.72
N ARG A 297 -5.71 -13.71 0.88
CA ARG A 297 -5.89 -12.84 2.04
C ARG A 297 -6.06 -13.65 3.33
N GLN A 298 -6.78 -14.77 3.31
CA GLN A 298 -6.91 -15.65 4.45
C GLN A 298 -5.59 -16.35 4.78
N ALA A 299 -4.87 -16.83 3.77
CA ALA A 299 -3.56 -17.44 3.95
C ALA A 299 -2.51 -16.46 4.51
N SER A 300 -2.67 -15.16 4.24
CA SER A 300 -1.77 -14.12 4.77
C SER A 300 -2.01 -13.75 6.24
N VAL A 301 -3.11 -14.21 6.85
CA VAL A 301 -3.49 -13.82 8.23
C VAL A 301 -2.41 -14.18 9.26
N ASP A 302 -1.79 -15.37 9.16
CA ASP A 302 -0.72 -15.77 10.09
C ASP A 302 0.46 -14.80 10.03
N ARG A 303 0.82 -14.38 8.85
CA ARG A 303 1.88 -13.38 8.62
C ARG A 303 1.49 -12.01 9.17
N ASP A 304 0.27 -11.56 8.88
CA ASP A 304 -0.25 -10.29 9.39
C ASP A 304 -0.25 -10.25 10.91
N VAL A 305 -0.57 -11.38 11.55
CA VAL A 305 -0.50 -11.53 13.02
C VAL A 305 0.95 -11.46 13.50
N ARG A 306 1.89 -12.14 12.84
CA ARG A 306 3.32 -12.07 13.20
C ARG A 306 3.86 -10.65 13.07
N ASP A 307 3.57 -9.98 11.96
CA ASP A 307 3.99 -8.60 11.71
C ASP A 307 3.42 -7.65 12.80
N ALA A 308 2.14 -7.82 13.16
CA ALA A 308 1.51 -7.06 14.22
C ALA A 308 2.13 -7.32 15.60
N VAL A 309 2.50 -8.57 15.90
CA VAL A 309 3.19 -8.94 17.15
C VAL A 309 4.57 -8.30 17.22
N LEU A 310 5.35 -8.36 16.13
CA LEU A 310 6.67 -7.75 16.07
C LEU A 310 6.62 -6.23 16.24
N GLU A 311 5.67 -5.57 15.60
CA GLU A 311 5.48 -4.11 15.71
C GLU A 311 5.07 -3.71 17.13
N GLU A 312 4.13 -4.43 17.74
CA GLU A 312 3.69 -4.18 19.11
C GLU A 312 4.84 -4.44 20.11
N ALA A 313 5.62 -5.49 19.91
CA ALA A 313 6.80 -5.74 20.72
C ALA A 313 7.86 -4.62 20.58
N ALA A 314 8.13 -4.20 19.34
CA ALA A 314 9.06 -3.10 19.08
C ALA A 314 8.57 -1.77 19.68
N ARG A 315 7.26 -1.50 19.64
CA ARG A 315 6.66 -0.32 20.28
C ARG A 315 6.84 -0.37 21.80
N ARG A 316 6.46 -1.49 22.45
CA ARG A 316 6.62 -1.64 23.91
C ARG A 316 8.06 -1.48 24.35
N LEU A 317 9.00 -2.03 23.57
CA LEU A 317 10.42 -1.87 23.85
C LEU A 317 10.86 -0.41 23.73
N ARG A 318 10.43 0.31 22.69
CA ARG A 318 10.73 1.75 22.53
C ARG A 318 10.19 2.54 23.71
N ASP A 319 8.92 2.34 24.09
CA ASP A 319 8.28 3.03 25.21
C ASP A 319 9.02 2.76 26.55
N ALA A 320 9.45 1.51 26.77
CA ALA A 320 10.24 1.14 27.95
C ALA A 320 11.65 1.80 27.93
N LEU A 321 12.29 1.84 26.78
CA LEU A 321 13.61 2.47 26.62
C LEU A 321 13.57 3.98 26.82
N ASP A 322 12.51 4.66 26.37
CA ASP A 322 12.36 6.11 26.53
C ASP A 322 12.05 6.52 27.98
N GLY A 323 11.49 5.60 28.80
CA GLY A 323 11.22 5.79 30.22
C GLY A 323 12.36 5.39 31.16
N ASP A 324 13.41 4.77 30.68
CA ASP A 324 14.45 4.16 31.51
C ASP A 324 15.60 5.13 31.79
N ARG A 325 15.72 5.58 33.06
CA ARG A 325 16.81 6.41 33.54
C ARG A 325 18.18 5.73 33.50
N SER A 326 18.23 4.40 33.43
CA SER A 326 19.50 3.65 33.31
C SER A 326 20.14 3.79 31.93
N ARG A 327 19.37 4.19 30.92
CA ARG A 327 19.80 4.42 29.56
C ARG A 327 20.92 5.44 29.47
N ASP A 328 20.80 6.57 30.15
CA ASP A 328 21.77 7.67 30.06
C ASP A 328 23.15 7.22 30.58
N SER A 329 23.21 6.53 31.71
CA SER A 329 24.47 6.00 32.25
C SER A 329 25.10 4.92 31.35
N LEU A 330 24.25 4.14 30.63
CA LEU A 330 24.73 3.13 29.70
C LEU A 330 25.26 3.77 28.40
N MET A 331 24.64 4.86 27.95
CA MET A 331 25.15 5.65 26.82
C MET A 331 26.47 6.30 27.15
N ASP A 332 26.64 6.83 28.35
CA ASP A 332 27.92 7.39 28.81
C ASP A 332 29.04 6.33 28.83
N ALA A 333 28.72 5.10 29.28
CA ALA A 333 29.65 3.98 29.27
C ALA A 333 30.06 3.53 27.84
N VAL A 334 29.11 3.57 26.91
CA VAL A 334 29.38 3.30 25.49
C VAL A 334 30.27 4.38 24.88
N LEU A 335 29.99 5.65 25.18
CA LEU A 335 30.80 6.79 24.70
C LEU A 335 32.22 6.78 25.30
N ALA A 336 32.39 6.31 26.54
CA ALA A 336 33.68 6.12 27.18
C ALA A 336 34.46 4.89 26.64
N GLY A 337 33.78 4.00 25.86
CA GLY A 337 34.40 2.77 25.36
C GLY A 337 34.42 1.62 26.38
N ASP A 338 33.77 1.77 27.53
CA ASP A 338 33.72 0.74 28.58
C ASP A 338 32.77 -0.41 28.24
N VAL A 339 31.77 -0.15 27.40
CA VAL A 339 30.74 -1.13 27.00
C VAL A 339 30.54 -1.03 25.50
N SER A 340 30.41 -2.17 24.82
CA SER A 340 30.05 -2.17 23.38
C SER A 340 28.56 -1.85 23.16
N VAL A 341 28.22 -1.34 21.97
CA VAL A 341 26.83 -1.03 21.57
C VAL A 341 25.92 -2.26 21.70
N GLU A 342 26.40 -3.45 21.27
CA GLU A 342 25.65 -4.69 21.32
C GLU A 342 25.38 -5.14 22.75
N HIS A 343 26.37 -4.97 23.63
CA HIS A 343 26.23 -5.31 25.06
C HIS A 343 25.24 -4.36 25.74
N ALA A 344 25.31 -3.07 25.45
CA ALA A 344 24.37 -2.07 25.95
C ALA A 344 22.93 -2.39 25.46
N ALA A 345 22.76 -2.69 24.18
CA ALA A 345 21.48 -3.06 23.61
C ALA A 345 20.91 -4.33 24.27
N ALA A 346 21.71 -5.38 24.43
CA ALA A 346 21.28 -6.64 25.08
C ALA A 346 20.90 -6.43 26.55
N ARG A 347 21.54 -5.49 27.26
CA ARG A 347 21.19 -5.15 28.64
C ARG A 347 19.86 -4.39 28.70
N LEU A 348 19.68 -3.35 27.88
CA LEU A 348 18.43 -2.60 27.80
C LEU A 348 17.24 -3.47 27.44
N LEU A 349 17.40 -4.41 26.50
CA LEU A 349 16.34 -5.35 26.13
C LEU A 349 15.95 -6.27 27.30
N ARG A 350 16.92 -6.75 28.09
CA ARG A 350 16.63 -7.57 29.29
C ARG A 350 15.89 -6.77 30.37
N ASP A 351 16.30 -5.54 30.61
CA ASP A 351 15.72 -4.67 31.61
C ASP A 351 14.27 -4.28 31.21
N ALA A 352 14.04 -3.92 29.95
CA ALA A 352 12.72 -3.65 29.41
C ALA A 352 11.78 -4.88 29.46
N ALA A 353 12.29 -6.08 29.16
CA ALA A 353 11.51 -7.32 29.25
C ALA A 353 11.13 -7.68 30.70
N ALA A 354 11.95 -7.30 31.68
CA ALA A 354 11.66 -7.48 33.10
C ALA A 354 10.58 -6.52 33.63
N GLN A 355 10.47 -5.32 33.07
CA GLN A 355 9.47 -4.31 33.42
C GLN A 355 8.09 -4.58 32.79
N THR A 356 8.02 -5.45 31.78
CA THR A 356 6.78 -5.75 31.03
C THR A 356 6.04 -6.99 31.62
N ARG A 357 6.59 -7.61 32.62
CA ARG A 357 5.95 -8.71 33.40
C ARG A 357 5.19 -8.14 34.61
#